data_fb458782ed3687729455b1b3ac67ece9
#
_entry.id   fb458782ed3687729455b1b3ac67ece9
#
_cell.length_a   1.000
_cell.length_b   1.000
_cell.length_c   1.000
_cell.angle_alpha   90.00
_cell.angle_beta   90.00
_cell.angle_gamma   90.00
#
_symmetry.space_group_name_H-M   'P 1'
#
loop_
_entity.id
_entity.type
_entity.pdbx_description
1 polymer ?
#
loop_
_entity_poly.entity_id
_entity_poly.type
_entity_poly.pdbx_seq_one_letter_code
_entity_poly.pdbx_strand_id
1 'polypeptide(L)'
;MRIAKIANTRGVDSDARKHHHAGWMLLGCMVISVFLCYGQIRNSKALLAVCLLAFLGFVVLSCGRNAVFAVLLYFLPWSPLLRLDNKSVSFFTIALLAVCLVYCLKDHLSFNTYQSVLAFFLVLLTLAAKLWQGNPIRNNYLFFVCMLFLLPSVVEKSNAVSFKEATLFFAAGVVMAALIAQQTAGLPNISKYINVQSYLSITRRSGFYGDPNFYAAHITACLAGVQLLLSREEKRVHQLALLALMVLLIYCGLLSASKSFVLTTAGLFLAWVPILLEKGHRTSKFRLLLGIMCAGAVIVSSSAFEPLFEVIDERFSYAANISQLTTKRTDLWMDYLNEFAHNVSLTLLGHGYTSVTLHGWASHNTIIQSVYQFGLLGAPLLFIWVALTLKRVRQGLKDSRSNWRYTLLMLVGVVIPWIALDILFFDEFFLLPVYVVLGSHYSKE
;
A
#
# COMPACT_ATOMS: atom_id res chain seq x y z
N MET A 1 39.50 -26.65 14.45
CA MET A 1 38.56 -26.10 15.47
C MET A 1 38.60 -24.58 15.63
N ARG A 2 39.75 -23.86 15.50
CA ARG A 2 39.82 -22.37 15.56
C ARG A 2 39.21 -21.64 14.37
N ILE A 3 39.27 -22.17 13.15
CA ILE A 3 38.75 -21.51 11.92
C ILE A 3 37.22 -21.46 11.92
N ALA A 4 36.52 -22.50 12.41
CA ALA A 4 35.07 -22.52 12.52
C ALA A 4 34.50 -21.51 13.54
N LYS A 5 35.28 -21.17 14.59
CA LYS A 5 34.88 -20.21 15.61
C LYS A 5 34.97 -18.74 15.11
N ILE A 6 35.92 -18.44 14.20
CA ILE A 6 36.08 -17.12 13.58
C ILE A 6 35.00 -16.86 12.52
N ALA A 7 34.58 -17.88 11.77
CA ALA A 7 33.50 -17.77 10.80
C ALA A 7 32.15 -17.50 11.49
N ASN A 8 31.89 -18.13 12.64
CA ASN A 8 30.64 -17.95 13.38
C ASN A 8 30.52 -16.57 14.07
N THR A 9 31.64 -15.98 14.51
CA THR A 9 31.64 -14.62 15.09
C THR A 9 31.42 -13.53 14.02
N ARG A 10 31.93 -13.70 12.80
CA ARG A 10 31.70 -12.76 11.69
C ARG A 10 30.23 -12.76 11.22
N GLY A 11 29.53 -13.89 11.25
CA GLY A 11 28.11 -13.97 10.92
C GLY A 11 27.24 -13.22 11.94
N VAL A 12 27.48 -13.44 13.23
CA VAL A 12 26.74 -12.77 14.33
C VAL A 12 26.93 -11.27 14.33
N ASP A 13 28.14 -10.77 14.06
CA ASP A 13 28.43 -9.35 13.96
C ASP A 13 27.81 -8.68 12.73
N SER A 14 27.62 -9.41 11.62
CA SER A 14 27.00 -8.87 10.42
C SER A 14 25.49 -8.71 10.58
N ASP A 15 24.83 -9.67 11.23
CA ASP A 15 23.39 -9.63 11.49
C ASP A 15 23.03 -8.58 12.56
N ALA A 16 23.82 -8.48 13.62
CA ALA A 16 23.64 -7.42 14.63
C ALA A 16 23.77 -6.02 14.02
N ARG A 17 24.73 -5.80 13.10
CA ARG A 17 24.88 -4.54 12.37
C ARG A 17 23.71 -4.24 11.44
N LYS A 18 23.18 -5.24 10.74
CA LYS A 18 21.98 -5.07 9.87
C LYS A 18 20.77 -4.64 10.68
N HIS A 19 20.48 -5.29 11.80
CA HIS A 19 19.35 -4.95 12.66
C HIS A 19 19.50 -3.55 13.29
N HIS A 20 20.70 -3.15 13.66
CA HIS A 20 20.97 -1.81 14.19
C HIS A 20 20.70 -0.73 13.14
N HIS A 21 21.04 -0.96 11.86
CA HIS A 21 20.79 -0.02 10.80
C HIS A 21 19.28 0.14 10.48
N ALA A 22 18.49 -0.94 10.49
CA ALA A 22 17.06 -0.88 10.26
C ALA A 22 16.35 -0.02 11.33
N GLY A 23 16.73 -0.17 12.60
CA GLY A 23 16.18 0.65 13.69
C GLY A 23 16.44 2.15 13.52
N TRP A 24 17.65 2.54 13.15
CA TRP A 24 17.99 3.95 12.89
C TRP A 24 17.24 4.51 11.68
N MET A 25 17.05 3.71 10.64
CA MET A 25 16.27 4.13 9.48
C MET A 25 14.79 4.33 9.82
N LEU A 26 14.20 3.43 10.62
CA LEU A 26 12.82 3.61 11.08
C LEU A 26 12.68 4.87 11.95
N LEU A 27 13.63 5.11 12.86
CA LEU A 27 13.64 6.33 13.66
C LEU A 27 13.74 7.59 12.78
N GLY A 28 14.58 7.57 11.74
CA GLY A 28 14.68 8.66 10.77
C GLY A 28 13.35 8.92 10.04
N CYS A 29 12.65 7.87 9.62
CA CYS A 29 11.30 7.98 9.05
C CYS A 29 10.35 8.65 10.03
N MET A 30 10.32 8.21 11.29
CA MET A 30 9.43 8.77 12.32
C MET A 30 9.72 10.26 12.57
N VAL A 31 10.99 10.64 12.68
CA VAL A 31 11.39 12.04 12.88
C VAL A 31 10.94 12.91 11.72
N ILE A 32 11.22 12.49 10.47
CA ILE A 32 10.80 13.24 9.28
C ILE A 32 9.27 13.39 9.25
N SER A 33 8.50 12.35 9.59
CA SER A 33 7.03 12.37 9.61
C SER A 33 6.49 13.38 10.63
N VAL A 34 7.06 13.45 11.83
CA VAL A 34 6.67 14.40 12.88
C VAL A 34 6.94 15.84 12.42
N PHE A 35 8.12 16.11 11.87
CA PHE A 35 8.48 17.44 11.39
C PHE A 35 7.64 17.85 10.17
N LEU A 36 7.33 16.91 9.26
CA LEU A 36 6.43 17.12 8.14
C LEU A 36 5.04 17.54 8.61
N CYS A 37 4.48 16.79 9.57
CA CYS A 37 3.18 17.09 10.17
C CYS A 37 3.20 18.47 10.84
N TYR A 38 4.22 18.78 11.63
CA TYR A 38 4.38 20.09 12.28
C TYR A 38 4.48 21.22 11.25
N GLY A 39 5.21 21.02 10.14
CA GLY A 39 5.29 21.98 9.04
C GLY A 39 3.93 22.27 8.39
N GLN A 40 3.11 21.22 8.19
CA GLN A 40 1.74 21.36 7.68
C GLN A 40 0.83 22.09 8.68
N ILE A 41 0.90 21.78 9.96
CA ILE A 41 0.12 22.44 11.03
C ILE A 41 0.45 23.94 11.07
N ARG A 42 1.73 24.30 11.02
CA ARG A 42 2.21 25.68 11.04
C ARG A 42 2.03 26.42 9.70
N ASN A 43 1.65 25.70 8.64
CA ASN A 43 1.59 26.21 7.27
C ASN A 43 2.88 26.92 6.83
N SER A 44 4.02 26.46 7.31
CA SER A 44 5.33 27.05 7.05
C SER A 44 5.97 26.44 5.80
N LYS A 45 5.88 27.17 4.67
CA LYS A 45 6.47 26.70 3.40
C LYS A 45 7.98 26.42 3.49
N ALA A 46 8.72 27.23 4.26
CA ALA A 46 10.15 27.03 4.47
C ALA A 46 10.43 25.71 5.21
N LEU A 47 9.74 25.46 6.33
CA LEU A 47 9.88 24.22 7.08
C LEU A 47 9.46 23.01 6.23
N LEU A 48 8.36 23.11 5.51
CA LEU A 48 7.91 22.06 4.59
C LEU A 48 8.95 21.78 3.50
N ALA A 49 9.53 22.80 2.89
CA ALA A 49 10.59 22.60 1.89
C ALA A 49 11.79 21.86 2.48
N VAL A 50 12.24 22.25 3.67
CA VAL A 50 13.34 21.55 4.36
C VAL A 50 12.98 20.09 4.66
N CYS A 51 11.77 19.81 5.17
CA CYS A 51 11.31 18.44 5.45
C CYS A 51 11.20 17.60 4.18
N LEU A 52 10.71 18.16 3.08
CA LEU A 52 10.59 17.47 1.80
C LEU A 52 11.95 17.18 1.18
N LEU A 53 12.90 18.11 1.27
CA LEU A 53 14.29 17.86 0.85
C LEU A 53 14.96 16.81 1.73
N ALA A 54 14.75 16.86 3.06
CA ALA A 54 15.24 15.84 3.97
C ALA A 54 14.65 14.46 3.65
N PHE A 55 13.36 14.39 3.35
CA PHE A 55 12.69 13.17 2.89
C PHE A 55 13.34 12.62 1.61
N LEU A 56 13.51 13.45 0.57
CA LEU A 56 14.16 13.05 -0.69
C LEU A 56 15.59 12.55 -0.45
N GLY A 57 16.38 13.31 0.30
CA GLY A 57 17.75 12.92 0.66
C GLY A 57 17.79 11.58 1.42
N PHE A 58 16.87 11.39 2.35
CA PHE A 58 16.75 10.15 3.12
C PHE A 58 16.38 8.95 2.26
N VAL A 59 15.43 9.10 1.33
CA VAL A 59 15.06 8.06 0.36
C VAL A 59 16.25 7.71 -0.53
N VAL A 60 16.97 8.70 -1.07
CA VAL A 60 18.17 8.47 -1.90
C VAL A 60 19.27 7.75 -1.12
N LEU A 61 19.53 8.15 0.13
CA LEU A 61 20.49 7.47 1.01
C LEU A 61 20.10 6.02 1.29
N SER A 62 18.80 5.74 1.40
CA SER A 62 18.28 4.39 1.63
C SER A 62 18.56 3.43 0.46
N CYS A 63 18.70 3.95 -0.78
CA CYS A 63 19.10 3.15 -1.95
C CYS A 63 20.45 2.45 -1.76
N GLY A 64 21.40 3.14 -1.11
CA GLY A 64 22.74 2.58 -0.83
C GLY A 64 22.73 1.47 0.24
N ARG A 65 21.66 1.36 1.02
CA ARG A 65 21.49 0.42 2.12
C ARG A 65 20.49 -0.70 1.85
N ASN A 66 20.01 -0.82 0.63
CA ASN A 66 18.99 -1.78 0.22
C ASN A 66 17.67 -1.70 1.04
N ALA A 67 17.38 -0.56 1.65
CA ALA A 67 16.23 -0.36 2.53
C ALA A 67 15.14 0.53 1.90
N VAL A 68 15.35 0.99 0.66
CA VAL A 68 14.49 1.98 0.01
C VAL A 68 13.03 1.55 -0.08
N PHE A 69 12.78 0.27 -0.36
CA PHE A 69 11.43 -0.24 -0.48
C PHE A 69 10.67 -0.18 0.86
N ALA A 70 11.34 -0.53 1.98
CA ALA A 70 10.77 -0.42 3.32
C ALA A 70 10.48 1.05 3.69
N VAL A 71 11.40 1.97 3.36
CA VAL A 71 11.22 3.41 3.57
C VAL A 71 10.05 3.96 2.77
N LEU A 72 9.93 3.58 1.50
CA LEU A 72 8.79 3.98 0.65
C LEU A 72 7.47 3.45 1.21
N LEU A 73 7.40 2.20 1.66
CA LEU A 73 6.20 1.66 2.30
C LEU A 73 5.84 2.39 3.60
N TYR A 74 6.84 2.79 4.41
CA TYR A 74 6.58 3.62 5.59
C TYR A 74 5.90 4.94 5.23
N PHE A 75 6.40 5.63 4.18
CA PHE A 75 5.87 6.92 3.78
C PHE A 75 4.62 6.86 2.90
N LEU A 76 4.20 5.67 2.46
CA LEU A 76 3.00 5.52 1.63
C LEU A 76 1.74 6.13 2.28
N PRO A 77 1.39 5.85 3.55
CA PRO A 77 0.25 6.50 4.22
C PRO A 77 0.45 8.00 4.49
N TRP A 78 1.65 8.54 4.29
CA TRP A 78 2.01 9.94 4.45
C TRP A 78 2.03 10.70 3.12
N SER A 79 1.87 10.00 1.98
CA SER A 79 2.04 10.59 0.65
C SER A 79 1.19 11.85 0.41
N PRO A 80 -0.04 11.99 0.95
CA PRO A 80 -0.82 13.22 0.81
C PRO A 80 -0.20 14.44 1.49
N LEU A 81 0.55 14.26 2.57
CA LEU A 81 1.24 15.34 3.26
C LEU A 81 2.57 15.73 2.58
N LEU A 82 3.12 14.86 1.74
CA LEU A 82 4.38 15.09 1.03
C LEU A 82 4.19 16.06 -0.14
N ARG A 83 3.64 17.25 0.15
CA ARG A 83 3.36 18.33 -0.82
C ARG A 83 3.61 19.68 -0.16
N LEU A 84 4.02 20.67 -0.96
CA LEU A 84 4.12 22.06 -0.49
C LEU A 84 2.73 22.69 -0.31
N ASP A 85 1.80 22.33 -1.21
CA ASP A 85 0.39 22.71 -1.17
C ASP A 85 -0.46 21.65 -1.88
N ASN A 86 -1.79 21.77 -1.81
CA ASN A 86 -2.72 20.78 -2.39
C ASN A 86 -2.66 20.68 -3.92
N LYS A 87 -2.08 21.66 -4.60
CA LYS A 87 -1.97 21.72 -6.07
C LYS A 87 -0.58 21.31 -6.55
N SER A 88 0.41 21.21 -5.65
CA SER A 88 1.78 20.85 -6.01
C SER A 88 1.91 19.35 -6.31
N VAL A 89 2.97 19.01 -7.05
CA VAL A 89 3.34 17.63 -7.31
C VAL A 89 3.67 16.92 -6.01
N SER A 90 3.29 15.65 -5.88
CA SER A 90 3.65 14.82 -4.73
C SER A 90 5.16 14.57 -4.71
N PHE A 91 5.81 14.91 -3.60
CA PHE A 91 7.22 14.57 -3.38
C PHE A 91 7.43 13.07 -3.23
N PHE A 92 6.39 12.31 -2.92
CA PHE A 92 6.45 10.86 -2.94
C PHE A 92 6.70 10.35 -4.38
N THR A 93 5.96 10.86 -5.36
CA THR A 93 6.17 10.54 -6.78
C THR A 93 7.56 10.99 -7.26
N ILE A 94 8.02 12.19 -6.82
CA ILE A 94 9.37 12.65 -7.11
C ILE A 94 10.41 11.71 -6.50
N ALA A 95 10.20 11.23 -5.27
CA ALA A 95 11.09 10.27 -4.62
C ALA A 95 11.16 8.93 -5.38
N LEU A 96 10.03 8.42 -5.86
CA LEU A 96 10.01 7.23 -6.72
C LEU A 96 10.87 7.43 -7.98
N LEU A 97 10.71 8.55 -8.66
CA LEU A 97 11.54 8.88 -9.84
C LEU A 97 13.02 9.06 -9.48
N ALA A 98 13.33 9.71 -8.36
CA ALA A 98 14.71 9.86 -7.89
C ALA A 98 15.35 8.49 -7.61
N VAL A 99 14.63 7.57 -6.96
CA VAL A 99 15.08 6.19 -6.75
C VAL A 99 15.33 5.50 -8.09
N CYS A 100 14.42 5.65 -9.05
CA CYS A 100 14.59 5.12 -10.40
C CYS A 100 15.88 5.64 -11.03
N LEU A 101 16.11 6.95 -10.99
CA LEU A 101 17.31 7.56 -11.55
C LEU A 101 18.60 7.08 -10.85
N VAL A 102 18.59 7.00 -9.52
CA VAL A 102 19.76 6.51 -8.75
C VAL A 102 20.15 5.09 -9.15
N TYR A 103 19.17 4.19 -9.27
CA TYR A 103 19.47 2.82 -9.70
C TYR A 103 19.86 2.74 -11.18
N CYS A 104 19.24 3.56 -12.04
CA CYS A 104 19.65 3.66 -13.43
C CYS A 104 21.12 4.08 -13.60
N LEU A 105 21.57 5.05 -12.80
CA LEU A 105 22.94 5.55 -12.83
C LEU A 105 23.95 4.56 -12.22
N LYS A 106 23.55 3.80 -11.18
CA LYS A 106 24.44 2.85 -10.50
C LYS A 106 24.65 1.54 -11.24
N ASP A 107 23.59 0.99 -11.82
CA ASP A 107 23.56 -0.42 -12.23
C ASP A 107 23.45 -0.62 -13.75
N HIS A 108 23.56 0.44 -14.54
CA HIS A 108 23.22 0.46 -15.95
C HIS A 108 21.82 -0.11 -16.24
N LEU A 109 21.01 0.65 -16.97
CA LEU A 109 19.62 0.27 -17.27
C LEU A 109 19.56 -1.09 -17.95
N SER A 110 19.06 -2.11 -17.29
CA SER A 110 18.70 -3.37 -17.94
C SER A 110 17.27 -3.25 -18.48
N PHE A 111 17.14 -2.73 -19.70
CA PHE A 111 15.84 -2.74 -20.38
C PHE A 111 15.51 -4.15 -20.85
N ASN A 112 14.38 -4.66 -20.43
CA ASN A 112 13.79 -5.83 -21.07
C ASN A 112 13.06 -5.36 -22.33
N THR A 113 13.53 -5.80 -23.51
CA THR A 113 12.98 -5.39 -24.80
C THR A 113 11.46 -5.57 -24.88
N TYR A 114 10.93 -6.72 -24.46
CA TYR A 114 9.48 -6.97 -24.48
C TYR A 114 8.69 -5.98 -23.61
N GLN A 115 9.19 -5.71 -22.43
CA GLN A 115 8.53 -4.78 -21.49
C GLN A 115 8.60 -3.34 -21.96
N SER A 116 9.73 -2.93 -22.58
CA SER A 116 9.89 -1.61 -23.17
C SER A 116 9.01 -1.42 -24.40
N VAL A 117 8.90 -2.44 -25.26
CA VAL A 117 7.99 -2.44 -26.41
C VAL A 117 6.53 -2.32 -25.95
N LEU A 118 6.14 -3.08 -24.91
CA LEU A 118 4.80 -3.01 -24.32
C LEU A 118 4.50 -1.62 -23.75
N ALA A 119 5.46 -1.05 -23.00
CA ALA A 119 5.35 0.31 -22.47
C ALA A 119 5.21 1.34 -23.60
N PHE A 120 5.98 1.21 -24.67
CA PHE A 120 5.90 2.08 -25.85
C PHE A 120 4.51 2.02 -26.51
N PHE A 121 3.99 0.81 -26.74
CA PHE A 121 2.62 0.66 -27.29
C PHE A 121 1.56 1.24 -26.37
N LEU A 122 1.69 1.05 -25.03
CA LEU A 122 0.77 1.63 -24.08
C LEU A 122 0.81 3.17 -24.10
N VAL A 123 2.00 3.76 -24.25
CA VAL A 123 2.17 5.21 -24.41
C VAL A 123 1.53 5.70 -25.70
N LEU A 124 1.74 5.01 -26.82
CA LEU A 124 1.13 5.37 -28.10
C LEU A 124 -0.40 5.32 -28.02
N LEU A 125 -0.97 4.23 -27.47
CA LEU A 125 -2.41 4.10 -27.31
C LEU A 125 -3.00 5.19 -26.42
N THR A 126 -2.36 5.47 -25.27
CA THR A 126 -2.85 6.49 -24.35
C THR A 126 -2.71 7.90 -24.94
N LEU A 127 -1.66 8.17 -25.71
CA LEU A 127 -1.49 9.44 -26.42
C LEU A 127 -2.55 9.60 -27.52
N ALA A 128 -2.77 8.56 -28.34
CA ALA A 128 -3.83 8.56 -29.37
C ALA A 128 -5.22 8.78 -28.74
N ALA A 129 -5.52 8.09 -27.63
CA ALA A 129 -6.77 8.27 -26.90
C ALA A 129 -6.92 9.72 -26.38
N LYS A 130 -5.85 10.32 -25.81
CA LYS A 130 -5.87 11.71 -25.35
C LYS A 130 -6.16 12.69 -26.48
N LEU A 131 -5.49 12.52 -27.61
CA LEU A 131 -5.68 13.38 -28.78
C LEU A 131 -7.10 13.24 -29.34
N TRP A 132 -7.59 12.00 -29.43
CA TRP A 132 -8.95 11.69 -29.91
C TRP A 132 -10.03 12.30 -29.01
N GLN A 133 -9.85 12.20 -27.69
CA GLN A 133 -10.82 12.69 -26.69
C GLN A 133 -10.62 14.18 -26.36
N GLY A 134 -9.63 14.87 -26.92
CA GLY A 134 -9.31 16.26 -26.60
C GLY A 134 -8.77 16.46 -25.17
N ASN A 135 -8.26 15.40 -24.53
CA ASN A 135 -7.77 15.48 -23.16
C ASN A 135 -6.36 16.09 -23.10
N PRO A 136 -6.08 17.04 -22.19
CA PRO A 136 -4.78 17.69 -22.10
C PRO A 136 -3.70 16.72 -21.58
N ILE A 137 -2.47 16.91 -22.08
CA ILE A 137 -1.28 16.26 -21.52
C ILE A 137 -0.85 17.05 -20.29
N ARG A 138 -0.99 16.45 -19.10
CA ARG A 138 -0.61 17.05 -17.81
C ARG A 138 0.60 16.34 -17.21
N ASN A 139 1.17 16.93 -16.15
CA ASN A 139 2.35 16.40 -15.47
C ASN A 139 2.21 14.93 -15.02
N ASN A 140 1.03 14.53 -14.53
CA ASN A 140 0.77 13.12 -14.16
C ASN A 140 0.95 12.15 -15.33
N TYR A 141 0.60 12.57 -16.56
CA TYR A 141 0.84 11.71 -17.72
C TYR A 141 2.34 11.55 -17.99
N LEU A 142 3.13 12.63 -17.87
CA LEU A 142 4.59 12.55 -18.00
C LEU A 142 5.21 11.64 -16.93
N PHE A 143 4.76 11.75 -15.68
CA PHE A 143 5.19 10.86 -14.60
C PHE A 143 4.82 9.40 -14.89
N PHE A 144 3.61 9.15 -15.37
CA PHE A 144 3.18 7.82 -15.77
C PHE A 144 4.10 7.22 -16.84
N VAL A 145 4.41 7.99 -17.90
CA VAL A 145 5.34 7.56 -18.96
C VAL A 145 6.72 7.23 -18.36
N CYS A 146 7.27 8.11 -17.52
CA CYS A 146 8.54 7.85 -16.84
C CYS A 146 8.51 6.56 -16.02
N MET A 147 7.43 6.34 -15.25
CA MET A 147 7.29 5.15 -14.41
C MET A 147 7.19 3.86 -15.22
N LEU A 148 6.52 3.87 -16.39
CA LEU A 148 6.44 2.70 -17.26
C LEU A 148 7.82 2.19 -17.72
N PHE A 149 8.77 3.10 -17.95
CA PHE A 149 10.11 2.71 -18.41
C PHE A 149 11.11 2.49 -17.27
N LEU A 150 11.03 3.26 -16.20
CA LEU A 150 12.04 3.27 -15.14
C LEU A 150 11.71 2.31 -13.98
N LEU A 151 10.43 2.18 -13.62
CA LEU A 151 10.01 1.40 -12.46
C LEU A 151 10.46 -0.08 -12.48
N PRO A 152 10.40 -0.81 -13.63
CA PRO A 152 10.82 -2.21 -13.67
C PRO A 152 12.25 -2.44 -13.18
N SER A 153 13.16 -1.52 -13.48
CA SER A 153 14.57 -1.60 -13.07
C SER A 153 14.74 -1.38 -11.55
N VAL A 154 13.87 -0.58 -10.95
CA VAL A 154 13.89 -0.31 -9.49
C VAL A 154 13.28 -1.45 -8.71
N VAL A 155 12.16 -1.95 -9.20
CA VAL A 155 11.39 -3.01 -8.53
C VAL A 155 12.21 -4.30 -8.45
N GLU A 156 13.08 -4.56 -9.43
CA GLU A 156 14.02 -5.68 -9.39
C GLU A 156 14.97 -5.61 -8.17
N LYS A 157 15.31 -4.40 -7.70
CA LYS A 157 16.17 -4.18 -6.53
C LYS A 157 15.44 -4.30 -5.19
N SER A 158 14.10 -4.35 -5.19
CA SER A 158 13.31 -4.57 -3.97
C SER A 158 13.59 -5.90 -3.29
N ASN A 159 14.16 -6.85 -4.02
CA ASN A 159 14.58 -8.17 -3.51
C ASN A 159 15.67 -8.11 -2.44
N ALA A 160 16.34 -6.97 -2.29
CA ALA A 160 17.35 -6.76 -1.25
C ALA A 160 16.74 -6.44 0.12
N VAL A 161 15.45 -6.09 0.16
CA VAL A 161 14.71 -5.78 1.41
C VAL A 161 14.06 -7.05 1.93
N SER A 162 14.23 -7.35 3.23
CA SER A 162 13.50 -8.46 3.83
C SER A 162 12.01 -8.13 3.93
N PHE A 163 11.15 -9.14 3.71
CA PHE A 163 9.70 -8.97 3.87
C PHE A 163 9.33 -8.51 5.27
N LYS A 164 10.07 -9.00 6.30
CA LYS A 164 9.89 -8.60 7.69
C LYS A 164 10.11 -7.10 7.88
N GLU A 165 11.22 -6.56 7.37
CA GLU A 165 11.51 -5.12 7.45
C GLU A 165 10.46 -4.31 6.71
N ALA A 166 10.12 -4.69 5.48
CA ALA A 166 9.07 -4.04 4.70
C ALA A 166 7.74 -3.97 5.46
N THR A 167 7.32 -5.08 6.08
CA THR A 167 6.07 -5.16 6.86
C THR A 167 6.12 -4.28 8.11
N LEU A 168 7.22 -4.31 8.87
CA LEU A 168 7.34 -3.52 10.10
C LEU A 168 7.41 -2.02 9.82
N PHE A 169 8.11 -1.60 8.76
CA PHE A 169 8.12 -0.19 8.32
C PHE A 169 6.75 0.26 7.87
N PHE A 170 6.07 -0.54 7.05
CA PHE A 170 4.73 -0.21 6.57
C PHE A 170 3.73 -0.09 7.73
N ALA A 171 3.71 -1.07 8.64
CA ALA A 171 2.83 -1.04 9.80
C ALA A 171 3.13 0.15 10.73
N ALA A 172 4.41 0.47 10.96
CA ALA A 172 4.79 1.65 11.73
C ALA A 172 4.32 2.94 11.05
N GLY A 173 4.48 3.05 9.73
CA GLY A 173 4.00 4.19 8.95
C GLY A 173 2.49 4.39 9.04
N VAL A 174 1.71 3.30 8.89
CA VAL A 174 0.24 3.31 9.01
C VAL A 174 -0.21 3.70 10.42
N VAL A 175 0.35 3.06 11.45
CA VAL A 175 -0.04 3.32 12.85
C VAL A 175 0.32 4.76 13.25
N MET A 176 1.53 5.22 12.93
CA MET A 176 1.94 6.59 13.22
C MET A 176 1.05 7.61 12.51
N ALA A 177 0.75 7.41 11.21
CA ALA A 177 -0.15 8.27 10.46
C ALA A 177 -1.55 8.30 11.08
N ALA A 178 -2.07 7.14 11.52
CA ALA A 178 -3.36 7.05 12.20
C ALA A 178 -3.41 7.84 13.50
N LEU A 179 -2.45 7.61 14.38
CA LEU A 179 -2.40 8.24 15.71
C LEU A 179 -2.21 9.75 15.60
N ILE A 180 -1.31 10.22 14.73
CA ILE A 180 -1.07 11.65 14.55
C ILE A 180 -2.26 12.32 13.87
N ALA A 181 -2.88 11.70 12.86
CA ALA A 181 -4.10 12.22 12.24
C ALA A 181 -5.24 12.36 13.27
N GLN A 182 -5.38 11.38 14.16
CA GLN A 182 -6.40 11.43 15.22
C GLN A 182 -6.20 12.62 16.18
N GLN A 183 -4.95 12.88 16.58
CA GLN A 183 -4.62 13.98 17.50
C GLN A 183 -4.69 15.36 16.83
N THR A 184 -4.54 15.42 15.51
CA THR A 184 -4.44 16.70 14.77
C THR A 184 -5.68 17.03 13.95
N ALA A 185 -6.72 16.19 13.96
CA ALA A 185 -7.91 16.35 13.13
C ALA A 185 -8.65 17.69 13.32
N GLY A 186 -8.62 18.28 14.53
CA GLY A 186 -9.21 19.57 14.84
C GLY A 186 -8.38 20.80 14.41
N LEU A 187 -7.16 20.63 13.91
CA LEU A 187 -6.28 21.75 13.57
C LEU A 187 -6.53 22.23 12.13
N PRO A 188 -6.75 23.55 11.89
CA PRO A 188 -7.27 24.08 10.63
C PRO A 188 -6.42 23.73 9.39
N ASN A 189 -5.09 23.80 9.51
CA ASN A 189 -4.19 23.64 8.37
C ASN A 189 -3.99 22.20 7.93
N ILE A 190 -4.23 21.24 8.81
CA ILE A 190 -4.05 19.81 8.55
C ILE A 190 -5.39 19.11 8.30
N SER A 191 -6.51 19.67 8.77
CA SER A 191 -7.86 19.10 8.60
C SER A 191 -8.23 18.85 7.13
N LYS A 192 -7.67 19.64 6.20
CA LYS A 192 -7.85 19.44 4.75
C LYS A 192 -7.32 18.08 4.22
N TYR A 193 -6.39 17.45 4.94
CA TYR A 193 -5.87 16.11 4.62
C TYR A 193 -6.58 15.01 5.40
N ILE A 194 -7.30 15.38 6.47
CA ILE A 194 -8.00 14.44 7.35
C ILE A 194 -9.49 14.62 7.08
N ASN A 195 -10.06 13.71 6.30
CA ASN A 195 -11.50 13.75 6.10
C ASN A 195 -12.20 13.15 7.31
N VAL A 196 -12.80 14.01 8.13
CA VAL A 196 -13.71 13.62 9.20
C VAL A 196 -15.11 13.69 8.61
N GLN A 197 -15.57 12.57 8.07
CA GLN A 197 -16.94 12.47 7.57
C GLN A 197 -17.86 12.11 8.71
N SER A 198 -18.70 13.05 9.13
CA SER A 198 -19.84 12.75 9.99
C SER A 198 -21.00 12.31 9.08
N TYR A 199 -21.28 11.02 9.06
CA TYR A 199 -22.42 10.45 8.37
C TYR A 199 -23.39 9.91 9.41
N LEU A 200 -24.58 10.51 9.52
CA LEU A 200 -25.50 10.29 10.64
C LEU A 200 -24.83 10.63 11.98
N SER A 201 -24.73 9.72 12.92
CA SER A 201 -24.01 9.88 14.19
C SER A 201 -22.53 9.50 14.13
N ILE A 202 -22.05 9.05 12.97
CA ILE A 202 -20.78 8.34 12.81
C ILE A 202 -19.65 9.26 12.35
N THR A 203 -18.56 9.29 13.09
CA THR A 203 -17.30 9.95 12.70
C THR A 203 -16.35 8.96 12.06
N ARG A 204 -16.20 9.02 10.74
CA ARG A 204 -15.21 8.22 9.99
C ARG A 204 -13.87 8.93 9.97
N ARG A 205 -12.79 8.19 10.12
CA ARG A 205 -11.42 8.71 10.09
C ARG A 205 -10.63 8.12 8.93
N SER A 206 -9.91 8.96 8.21
CA SER A 206 -9.20 8.60 6.97
C SER A 206 -7.67 8.55 7.10
N GLY A 207 -7.10 8.71 8.29
CA GLY A 207 -5.70 9.05 8.37
C GLY A 207 -5.45 10.37 7.62
N PHE A 208 -4.37 10.48 6.87
CA PHE A 208 -4.06 11.65 6.04
C PHE A 208 -4.54 11.51 4.58
N TYR A 209 -5.18 10.41 4.23
CA TYR A 209 -5.53 10.10 2.83
C TYR A 209 -6.79 10.82 2.33
N GLY A 210 -7.55 11.45 3.21
CA GLY A 210 -8.80 12.11 2.85
C GLY A 210 -9.95 11.15 2.53
N ASP A 211 -9.69 9.87 2.23
CA ASP A 211 -10.69 8.82 2.03
C ASP A 211 -10.45 7.66 3.02
N PRO A 212 -11.45 7.35 3.88
CA PRO A 212 -11.35 6.26 4.84
C PRO A 212 -11.14 4.86 4.23
N ASN A 213 -11.54 4.66 2.96
CA ASN A 213 -11.37 3.35 2.31
C ASN A 213 -9.93 3.12 1.83
N PHE A 214 -9.22 4.17 1.34
CA PHE A 214 -7.79 4.09 1.04
C PHE A 214 -6.98 3.81 2.31
N TYR A 215 -7.30 4.52 3.39
CA TYR A 215 -6.68 4.26 4.69
C TYR A 215 -6.92 2.82 5.16
N ALA A 216 -8.15 2.32 5.02
CA ALA A 216 -8.50 0.93 5.32
C ALA A 216 -7.71 -0.08 4.48
N ALA A 217 -7.47 0.21 3.19
CA ALA A 217 -6.69 -0.64 2.29
C ALA A 217 -5.22 -0.77 2.73
N HIS A 218 -4.60 0.32 3.22
CA HIS A 218 -3.26 0.23 3.80
C HIS A 218 -3.22 -0.66 5.04
N ILE A 219 -4.23 -0.56 5.90
CA ILE A 219 -4.31 -1.36 7.13
C ILE A 219 -4.49 -2.84 6.80
N THR A 220 -5.36 -3.19 5.84
CA THR A 220 -5.56 -4.60 5.46
C THR A 220 -4.31 -5.21 4.81
N ALA A 221 -3.58 -4.44 4.01
CA ALA A 221 -2.29 -4.86 3.48
C ALA A 221 -1.25 -5.11 4.59
N CYS A 222 -1.18 -4.22 5.59
CA CYS A 222 -0.34 -4.42 6.78
C CYS A 222 -0.76 -5.65 7.59
N LEU A 223 -2.07 -5.84 7.81
CA LEU A 223 -2.60 -6.99 8.54
C LEU A 223 -2.19 -8.31 7.88
N ALA A 224 -2.30 -8.43 6.55
CA ALA A 224 -1.84 -9.60 5.82
C ALA A 224 -0.36 -9.91 6.10
N GLY A 225 0.49 -8.88 6.05
CA GLY A 225 1.92 -9.02 6.35
C GLY A 225 2.18 -9.42 7.80
N VAL A 226 1.54 -8.77 8.76
CA VAL A 226 1.68 -9.07 10.20
C VAL A 226 1.19 -10.49 10.51
N GLN A 227 0.07 -10.95 9.93
CA GLN A 227 -0.43 -12.32 10.07
C GLN A 227 0.58 -13.35 9.54
N LEU A 228 1.21 -13.04 8.40
CA LEU A 228 2.23 -13.89 7.82
C LEU A 228 3.49 -13.96 8.71
N LEU A 229 3.99 -12.82 9.20
CA LEU A 229 5.10 -12.78 10.15
C LEU A 229 4.79 -13.56 11.43
N LEU A 230 3.60 -13.35 11.99
CA LEU A 230 3.13 -13.97 13.22
C LEU A 230 3.07 -15.50 13.08
N SER A 231 2.70 -16.01 11.91
CA SER A 231 2.64 -17.44 11.61
C SER A 231 4.00 -18.15 11.63
N ARG A 232 5.07 -17.38 11.42
CA ARG A 232 6.45 -17.89 11.30
C ARG A 232 7.35 -17.51 12.50
N GLU A 233 6.87 -16.64 13.40
CA GLU A 233 7.64 -16.22 14.56
C GLU A 233 7.58 -17.29 15.67
N GLU A 234 8.73 -17.63 16.26
CA GLU A 234 8.84 -18.62 17.33
C GLU A 234 9.12 -17.99 18.69
N LYS A 235 9.76 -16.81 18.71
CA LYS A 235 10.10 -16.12 19.95
C LYS A 235 8.85 -15.50 20.56
N ARG A 236 8.52 -15.87 21.81
CA ARG A 236 7.32 -15.44 22.52
C ARG A 236 7.17 -13.91 22.56
N VAL A 237 8.24 -13.20 22.84
CA VAL A 237 8.22 -11.74 22.95
C VAL A 237 7.86 -11.10 21.61
N HIS A 238 8.39 -11.61 20.50
CA HIS A 238 8.07 -11.11 19.16
C HIS A 238 6.64 -11.49 18.76
N GLN A 239 6.16 -12.69 19.12
CA GLN A 239 4.76 -13.08 18.89
C GLN A 239 3.79 -12.12 19.61
N LEU A 240 4.06 -11.82 20.89
CA LEU A 240 3.23 -10.87 21.65
C LEU A 240 3.27 -9.46 21.05
N ALA A 241 4.43 -8.98 20.64
CA ALA A 241 4.56 -7.69 19.96
C ALA A 241 3.78 -7.63 18.64
N LEU A 242 3.85 -8.69 17.81
CA LEU A 242 3.09 -8.78 16.56
C LEU A 242 1.58 -8.92 16.81
N LEU A 243 1.15 -9.63 17.86
CA LEU A 243 -0.26 -9.68 18.27
C LEU A 243 -0.77 -8.30 18.72
N ALA A 244 -0.01 -7.59 19.54
CA ALA A 244 -0.34 -6.23 19.94
C ALA A 244 -0.44 -5.29 18.74
N LEU A 245 0.50 -5.41 17.78
CA LEU A 245 0.47 -4.65 16.53
C LEU A 245 -0.78 -5.01 15.69
N MET A 246 -1.16 -6.27 15.61
CA MET A 246 -2.37 -6.72 14.92
C MET A 246 -3.64 -6.11 15.55
N VAL A 247 -3.75 -6.14 16.89
CA VAL A 247 -4.88 -5.50 17.61
C VAL A 247 -4.93 -4.00 17.33
N LEU A 248 -3.78 -3.33 17.36
CA LEU A 248 -3.70 -1.90 17.08
C LEU A 248 -4.09 -1.57 15.63
N LEU A 249 -3.68 -2.39 14.66
CA LEU A 249 -4.08 -2.24 13.26
C LEU A 249 -5.59 -2.45 13.09
N ILE A 250 -6.18 -3.44 13.76
CA ILE A 250 -7.63 -3.67 13.76
C ILE A 250 -8.35 -2.44 14.35
N TYR A 251 -7.89 -1.93 15.48
CA TYR A 251 -8.44 -0.71 16.08
C TYR A 251 -8.41 0.47 15.10
N CYS A 252 -7.23 0.74 14.48
CA CYS A 252 -7.09 1.80 13.49
C CYS A 252 -8.01 1.59 12.27
N GLY A 253 -8.21 0.34 11.85
CA GLY A 253 -9.08 0.01 10.72
C GLY A 253 -10.56 0.22 11.03
N LEU A 254 -11.00 -0.13 12.24
CA LEU A 254 -12.38 0.10 12.69
C LEU A 254 -12.70 1.60 12.74
N LEU A 255 -11.73 2.46 13.11
CA LEU A 255 -11.88 3.92 13.07
C LEU A 255 -12.24 4.46 11.67
N SER A 256 -11.91 3.74 10.60
CA SER A 256 -12.31 4.13 9.25
C SER A 256 -13.81 3.96 8.98
N ALA A 257 -14.51 3.17 9.80
CA ALA A 257 -15.88 2.75 9.59
C ALA A 257 -16.15 2.25 8.15
N SER A 258 -15.16 1.60 7.54
CA SER A 258 -15.24 1.11 6.16
C SER A 258 -15.82 -0.29 6.10
N LYS A 259 -16.91 -0.48 5.34
CA LYS A 259 -17.48 -1.81 5.08
C LYS A 259 -16.45 -2.73 4.41
N SER A 260 -15.65 -2.20 3.49
CA SER A 260 -14.60 -2.98 2.81
C SER A 260 -13.50 -3.44 3.78
N PHE A 261 -13.18 -2.64 4.81
CA PHE A 261 -12.26 -3.06 5.87
C PHE A 261 -12.76 -4.30 6.61
N VAL A 262 -14.01 -4.27 7.05
CA VAL A 262 -14.62 -5.38 7.80
C VAL A 262 -14.63 -6.67 6.97
N LEU A 263 -15.13 -6.57 5.72
CA LEU A 263 -15.20 -7.72 4.81
C LEU A 263 -13.81 -8.26 4.45
N THR A 264 -12.84 -7.38 4.17
CA THR A 264 -11.47 -7.80 3.86
C THR A 264 -10.79 -8.42 5.08
N THR A 265 -11.00 -7.86 6.26
CA THR A 265 -10.43 -8.41 7.51
C THR A 265 -11.00 -9.80 7.82
N ALA A 266 -12.31 -10.01 7.64
CA ALA A 266 -12.91 -11.33 7.75
C ALA A 266 -12.30 -12.31 6.72
N GLY A 267 -12.15 -11.88 5.46
CA GLY A 267 -11.48 -12.65 4.42
C GLY A 267 -10.02 -12.98 4.76
N LEU A 268 -9.28 -12.04 5.38
CA LEU A 268 -7.91 -12.27 5.85
C LEU A 268 -7.84 -13.35 6.94
N PHE A 269 -8.74 -13.33 7.92
CA PHE A 269 -8.78 -14.38 8.93
C PHE A 269 -9.10 -15.75 8.32
N LEU A 270 -10.03 -15.81 7.35
CA LEU A 270 -10.33 -17.05 6.62
C LEU A 270 -9.12 -17.52 5.78
N ALA A 271 -8.46 -16.63 5.04
CA ALA A 271 -7.28 -16.95 4.25
C ALA A 271 -6.07 -17.36 5.12
N TRP A 272 -6.05 -16.96 6.39
CA TRP A 272 -4.99 -17.31 7.33
C TRP A 272 -5.11 -18.72 7.89
N VAL A 273 -6.31 -19.29 7.96
CA VAL A 273 -6.57 -20.66 8.50
C VAL A 273 -5.68 -21.72 7.85
N PRO A 274 -5.54 -21.83 6.51
CA PRO A 274 -4.68 -22.82 5.88
C PRO A 274 -3.20 -22.71 6.28
N ILE A 275 -2.73 -21.51 6.64
CA ILE A 275 -1.37 -21.26 7.11
C ILE A 275 -1.21 -21.76 8.56
N LEU A 276 -2.21 -21.48 9.40
CA LEU A 276 -2.23 -21.94 10.79
C LEU A 276 -2.33 -23.47 10.90
N LEU A 277 -3.01 -24.12 9.97
CA LEU A 277 -3.17 -25.58 9.91
C LEU A 277 -1.97 -26.30 9.26
N GLU A 278 -0.99 -25.58 8.71
CA GLU A 278 0.19 -26.17 8.10
C GLU A 278 0.97 -27.04 9.11
N LYS A 279 1.46 -28.22 8.68
CA LYS A 279 2.21 -29.14 9.55
C LYS A 279 3.53 -28.50 10.02
N GLY A 280 3.85 -28.59 11.31
CA GLY A 280 5.08 -28.10 11.96
C GLY A 280 4.80 -27.29 13.24
N HIS A 281 5.79 -27.21 14.14
CA HIS A 281 5.80 -26.40 15.38
C HIS A 281 4.48 -26.32 16.16
N ARG A 282 3.85 -27.46 16.48
CA ARG A 282 2.51 -27.55 17.12
C ARG A 282 2.37 -26.66 18.37
N THR A 283 3.40 -26.63 19.23
CA THR A 283 3.38 -25.82 20.46
C THR A 283 3.37 -24.32 20.18
N SER A 284 4.07 -23.85 19.15
CA SER A 284 4.06 -22.44 18.76
C SER A 284 2.70 -22.04 18.18
N LYS A 285 2.09 -22.90 17.36
CA LYS A 285 0.76 -22.67 16.77
C LYS A 285 -0.36 -22.69 17.80
N PHE A 286 -0.30 -23.60 18.77
CA PHE A 286 -1.26 -23.63 19.87
C PHE A 286 -1.20 -22.33 20.69
N ARG A 287 0.01 -21.86 21.03
CA ARG A 287 0.18 -20.56 21.72
C ARG A 287 -0.34 -19.39 20.90
N LEU A 288 -0.08 -19.42 19.60
CA LEU A 288 -0.58 -18.41 18.69
C LEU A 288 -2.11 -18.39 18.64
N LEU A 289 -2.74 -19.56 18.51
CA LEU A 289 -4.19 -19.68 18.53
C LEU A 289 -4.78 -19.16 19.85
N LEU A 290 -4.20 -19.55 20.98
CA LEU A 290 -4.58 -19.03 22.29
C LEU A 290 -4.43 -17.50 22.38
N GLY A 291 -3.30 -16.97 21.86
CA GLY A 291 -3.07 -15.51 21.78
C GLY A 291 -4.12 -14.79 20.94
N ILE A 292 -4.50 -15.35 19.79
CA ILE A 292 -5.58 -14.81 18.93
C ILE A 292 -6.91 -14.83 19.67
N MET A 293 -7.24 -15.92 20.37
CA MET A 293 -8.48 -16.01 21.17
C MET A 293 -8.48 -14.98 22.29
N CYS A 294 -7.38 -14.82 23.01
CA CYS A 294 -7.26 -13.79 24.05
C CYS A 294 -7.36 -12.38 23.46
N ALA A 295 -6.70 -12.10 22.34
CA ALA A 295 -6.82 -10.81 21.65
C ALA A 295 -8.26 -10.54 21.18
N GLY A 296 -8.94 -11.56 20.62
CA GLY A 296 -10.36 -11.47 20.26
C GLY A 296 -11.26 -11.19 21.47
N ALA A 297 -11.03 -11.87 22.59
CA ALA A 297 -11.75 -11.61 23.81
C ALA A 297 -11.55 -10.17 24.34
N VAL A 298 -10.30 -9.68 24.29
CA VAL A 298 -10.00 -8.28 24.67
C VAL A 298 -10.71 -7.30 23.73
N ILE A 299 -10.72 -7.54 22.42
CA ILE A 299 -11.41 -6.68 21.45
C ILE A 299 -12.92 -6.65 21.76
N VAL A 300 -13.54 -7.81 21.96
CA VAL A 300 -15.01 -7.91 22.20
C VAL A 300 -15.42 -7.34 23.55
N SER A 301 -14.61 -7.52 24.60
CA SER A 301 -14.95 -7.07 25.97
C SER A 301 -14.47 -5.67 26.31
N SER A 302 -13.68 -5.03 25.45
CA SER A 302 -13.14 -3.70 25.73
C SER A 302 -14.11 -2.59 25.36
N SER A 303 -14.43 -1.72 26.31
CA SER A 303 -15.23 -0.51 26.07
C SER A 303 -14.64 0.45 25.02
N ALA A 304 -13.33 0.33 24.72
CA ALA A 304 -12.70 1.10 23.65
C ALA A 304 -13.15 0.68 22.24
N PHE A 305 -13.61 -0.55 22.07
CA PHE A 305 -14.08 -1.07 20.78
C PHE A 305 -15.60 -1.01 20.63
N GLU A 306 -16.36 -0.94 21.73
CA GLU A 306 -17.81 -0.91 21.71
C GLU A 306 -18.40 0.19 20.80
N PRO A 307 -17.99 1.47 20.89
CA PRO A 307 -18.49 2.50 19.98
C PRO A 307 -18.13 2.26 18.52
N LEU A 308 -17.03 1.52 18.24
CA LEU A 308 -16.62 1.20 16.88
C LEU A 308 -17.48 0.07 16.28
N PHE A 309 -17.92 -0.88 17.10
CA PHE A 309 -18.84 -1.93 16.69
C PHE A 309 -20.26 -1.36 16.47
N GLU A 310 -20.74 -0.47 17.32
CA GLU A 310 -22.02 0.21 17.11
C GLU A 310 -22.05 0.95 15.76
N VAL A 311 -20.98 1.69 15.45
CA VAL A 311 -20.83 2.37 14.16
C VAL A 311 -20.88 1.39 12.97
N ILE A 312 -20.25 0.24 13.11
CA ILE A 312 -20.24 -0.77 12.05
C ILE A 312 -21.62 -1.41 11.91
N ASP A 313 -22.26 -1.77 13.01
CA ASP A 313 -23.60 -2.33 13.03
C ASP A 313 -24.62 -1.36 12.40
N GLU A 314 -24.59 -0.10 12.77
CA GLU A 314 -25.40 0.94 12.16
C GLU A 314 -25.19 1.02 10.64
N ARG A 315 -23.94 0.95 10.17
CA ARG A 315 -23.65 0.99 8.72
C ARG A 315 -24.12 -0.22 7.94
N PHE A 316 -24.20 -1.40 8.56
CA PHE A 316 -24.70 -2.61 7.91
C PHE A 316 -26.23 -2.72 8.02
N SER A 317 -26.83 -2.29 9.14
CA SER A 317 -28.29 -2.35 9.37
C SER A 317 -29.10 -1.49 8.40
N TYR A 318 -28.53 -0.37 7.91
CA TYR A 318 -29.16 0.45 6.87
C TYR A 318 -29.11 -0.15 5.46
N ALA A 319 -28.47 -1.30 5.27
CA ALA A 319 -28.32 -1.91 3.95
C ALA A 319 -29.50 -2.83 3.61
N ALA A 320 -30.61 -2.26 3.13
CA ALA A 320 -31.81 -3.02 2.72
C ALA A 320 -31.61 -3.72 1.35
N ASN A 321 -30.63 -3.31 0.53
CA ASN A 321 -30.35 -3.88 -0.78
C ASN A 321 -28.85 -3.82 -1.12
N ILE A 322 -28.45 -4.46 -2.24
CA ILE A 322 -27.05 -4.52 -2.69
C ILE A 322 -26.47 -3.13 -2.96
N SER A 323 -27.23 -2.22 -3.55
CA SER A 323 -26.77 -0.85 -3.81
C SER A 323 -26.45 -0.11 -2.52
N GLN A 324 -27.26 -0.22 -1.48
CA GLN A 324 -27.01 0.36 -0.16
C GLN A 324 -25.87 -0.35 0.56
N LEU A 325 -25.74 -1.67 0.43
CA LEU A 325 -24.61 -2.43 0.97
C LEU A 325 -23.28 -1.93 0.37
N THR A 326 -23.25 -1.71 -0.95
CA THR A 326 -22.08 -1.20 -1.67
C THR A 326 -21.93 0.32 -1.62
N THR A 327 -22.81 1.02 -0.89
CA THR A 327 -22.82 2.48 -0.81
C THR A 327 -23.01 3.12 -2.21
N LYS A 328 -23.97 2.62 -2.98
CA LYS A 328 -24.33 3.01 -4.36
C LYS A 328 -23.23 2.78 -5.42
N ARG A 329 -22.19 2.00 -5.09
CA ARG A 329 -21.13 1.71 -6.06
C ARG A 329 -21.59 0.82 -7.19
N THR A 330 -22.49 -0.12 -6.94
CA THR A 330 -23.07 -0.97 -7.98
C THR A 330 -23.84 -0.14 -9.02
N ASP A 331 -24.55 0.90 -8.60
CA ASP A 331 -25.28 1.79 -9.52
C ASP A 331 -24.26 2.57 -10.37
N LEU A 332 -23.23 3.12 -9.74
CA LEU A 332 -22.13 3.81 -10.42
C LEU A 332 -21.41 2.88 -11.42
N TRP A 333 -21.19 1.61 -11.08
CA TRP A 333 -20.59 0.64 -12.02
C TRP A 333 -21.48 0.39 -13.23
N MET A 334 -22.80 0.33 -13.02
CA MET A 334 -23.75 0.20 -14.13
C MET A 334 -23.72 1.43 -15.04
N ASP A 335 -23.57 2.64 -14.49
CA ASP A 335 -23.41 3.86 -15.30
C ASP A 335 -22.16 3.80 -16.18
N TYR A 336 -21.01 3.36 -15.62
CA TYR A 336 -19.79 3.14 -16.40
C TYR A 336 -19.95 2.06 -17.49
N LEU A 337 -20.62 0.95 -17.18
CA LEU A 337 -20.89 -0.12 -18.15
C LEU A 337 -21.84 0.33 -19.28
N ASN A 338 -22.83 1.15 -18.94
CA ASN A 338 -23.73 1.77 -19.91
C ASN A 338 -22.98 2.74 -20.83
N GLU A 339 -22.08 3.56 -20.27
CA GLU A 339 -21.22 4.44 -21.07
C GLU A 339 -20.35 3.64 -22.05
N PHE A 340 -19.76 2.53 -21.60
CA PHE A 340 -19.03 1.62 -22.50
C PHE A 340 -19.90 1.04 -23.60
N ALA A 341 -21.13 0.66 -23.31
CA ALA A 341 -22.04 0.09 -24.31
C ALA A 341 -22.44 1.09 -25.40
N HIS A 342 -22.53 2.39 -25.06
CA HIS A 342 -22.96 3.44 -25.98
C HIS A 342 -21.82 4.16 -26.69
N ASN A 343 -20.57 4.06 -26.16
CA ASN A 343 -19.42 4.78 -26.71
C ASN A 343 -18.29 3.81 -27.10
N VAL A 344 -18.34 3.28 -28.31
CA VAL A 344 -17.37 2.29 -28.82
C VAL A 344 -15.94 2.84 -28.81
N SER A 345 -15.72 4.11 -29.16
CA SER A 345 -14.37 4.70 -29.18
C SER A 345 -13.78 4.78 -27.77
N LEU A 346 -14.59 5.16 -26.79
CA LEU A 346 -14.19 5.16 -25.38
C LEU A 346 -13.90 3.73 -24.88
N THR A 347 -14.75 2.77 -25.24
CA THR A 347 -14.58 1.37 -24.85
C THR A 347 -13.30 0.76 -25.40
N LEU A 348 -12.93 1.09 -26.63
CA LEU A 348 -11.69 0.55 -27.24
C LEU A 348 -10.43 1.28 -26.79
N LEU A 349 -10.44 2.62 -26.77
CA LEU A 349 -9.25 3.45 -26.56
C LEU A 349 -9.14 4.05 -25.15
N GLY A 350 -10.29 4.23 -24.45
CA GLY A 350 -10.34 4.94 -23.17
C GLY A 350 -10.10 6.44 -23.30
N HIS A 351 -9.87 7.11 -22.17
CA HIS A 351 -9.56 8.54 -22.08
C HIS A 351 -8.06 8.86 -22.15
N GLY A 352 -7.17 7.88 -22.12
CA GLY A 352 -5.73 8.06 -22.24
C GLY A 352 -5.05 8.58 -20.98
N TYR A 353 -5.20 7.90 -19.83
CA TYR A 353 -4.60 8.28 -18.55
C TYR A 353 -4.87 9.75 -18.17
N THR A 354 -6.02 9.98 -17.62
CA THR A 354 -6.49 11.31 -17.23
C THR A 354 -7.27 11.24 -15.91
N SER A 355 -7.46 12.36 -15.24
CA SER A 355 -8.34 12.48 -14.07
C SER A 355 -9.81 12.68 -14.43
N VAL A 356 -10.20 12.47 -15.68
CA VAL A 356 -11.60 12.54 -16.10
C VAL A 356 -12.39 11.41 -15.45
N THR A 357 -13.56 11.75 -14.94
CA THR A 357 -14.48 10.86 -14.24
C THR A 357 -15.87 10.96 -14.86
N LEU A 358 -16.68 9.91 -14.77
CA LEU A 358 -18.04 9.93 -15.25
C LEU A 358 -18.93 10.71 -14.25
N HIS A 359 -19.64 11.73 -14.71
CA HIS A 359 -20.51 12.59 -13.88
C HIS A 359 -19.82 13.16 -12.61
N GLY A 360 -18.50 13.35 -12.64
CA GLY A 360 -17.73 13.87 -11.51
C GLY A 360 -17.34 12.82 -10.47
N TRP A 361 -17.67 11.54 -10.67
CA TRP A 361 -17.38 10.44 -9.77
C TRP A 361 -16.43 9.43 -10.40
N ALA A 362 -15.37 9.06 -9.69
CA ALA A 362 -14.53 7.93 -10.08
C ALA A 362 -15.28 6.61 -9.87
N SER A 363 -14.95 5.57 -10.64
CA SER A 363 -15.67 4.28 -10.60
C SER A 363 -15.58 3.57 -9.24
N HIS A 364 -14.63 3.94 -8.41
CA HIS A 364 -14.28 3.20 -7.17
C HIS A 364 -14.09 1.69 -7.42
N ASN A 365 -13.55 1.34 -8.58
CA ASN A 365 -13.17 -0.01 -8.96
C ASN A 365 -11.98 0.06 -9.92
N THR A 366 -10.85 -0.51 -9.53
CA THR A 366 -9.61 -0.41 -10.30
C THR A 366 -9.73 -1.02 -11.70
N ILE A 367 -10.51 -2.09 -11.88
CA ILE A 367 -10.69 -2.74 -13.18
C ILE A 367 -11.53 -1.86 -14.11
N ILE A 368 -12.69 -1.38 -13.63
CA ILE A 368 -13.56 -0.48 -14.41
C ILE A 368 -12.82 0.80 -14.77
N GLN A 369 -12.10 1.36 -13.80
CA GLN A 369 -11.29 2.56 -14.01
C GLN A 369 -10.16 2.32 -15.02
N SER A 370 -9.56 1.12 -15.02
CA SER A 370 -8.55 0.76 -16.02
C SER A 370 -9.13 0.76 -17.44
N VAL A 371 -10.31 0.19 -17.63
CA VAL A 371 -10.98 0.19 -18.94
C VAL A 371 -11.38 1.61 -19.34
N TYR A 372 -11.90 2.41 -18.40
CA TYR A 372 -12.29 3.80 -18.67
C TYR A 372 -11.09 4.68 -19.08
N GLN A 373 -9.91 4.43 -18.49
CA GLN A 373 -8.71 5.20 -18.78
C GLN A 373 -7.92 4.68 -20.00
N PHE A 374 -7.84 3.38 -20.18
CA PHE A 374 -6.96 2.75 -21.18
C PHE A 374 -7.73 2.02 -22.29
N GLY A 375 -9.03 1.89 -22.18
CA GLY A 375 -9.85 1.09 -23.08
C GLY A 375 -9.57 -0.41 -22.98
N LEU A 376 -10.32 -1.20 -23.72
CA LEU A 376 -10.13 -2.65 -23.85
C LEU A 376 -8.82 -3.01 -24.55
N LEU A 377 -8.23 -2.11 -25.33
CA LEU A 377 -6.93 -2.32 -25.97
C LEU A 377 -5.76 -2.06 -25.02
N GLY A 378 -5.84 -0.99 -24.22
CA GLY A 378 -4.73 -0.59 -23.35
C GLY A 378 -4.74 -1.22 -21.97
N ALA A 379 -5.90 -1.49 -21.36
CA ALA A 379 -5.99 -2.05 -20.03
C ALA A 379 -5.32 -3.44 -19.91
N PRO A 380 -5.51 -4.41 -20.84
CA PRO A 380 -4.75 -5.67 -20.82
C PRO A 380 -3.24 -5.46 -20.93
N LEU A 381 -2.79 -4.52 -21.77
CA LEU A 381 -1.36 -4.22 -21.91
C LEU A 381 -0.77 -3.69 -20.60
N LEU A 382 -1.51 -2.86 -19.87
CA LEU A 382 -1.09 -2.38 -18.55
C LEU A 382 -0.97 -3.54 -17.55
N PHE A 383 -1.96 -4.43 -17.49
CA PHE A 383 -1.90 -5.57 -16.57
C PHE A 383 -0.80 -6.58 -16.94
N ILE A 384 -0.55 -6.80 -18.24
CA ILE A 384 0.60 -7.60 -18.71
C ILE A 384 1.91 -6.95 -18.31
N TRP A 385 2.03 -5.62 -18.45
CA TRP A 385 3.21 -4.88 -18.00
C TRP A 385 3.45 -5.03 -16.49
N VAL A 386 2.40 -4.92 -15.68
CA VAL A 386 2.48 -5.18 -14.22
C VAL A 386 2.93 -6.61 -13.96
N ALA A 387 2.33 -7.60 -14.62
CA ALA A 387 2.69 -9.01 -14.45
C ALA A 387 4.16 -9.30 -14.82
N LEU A 388 4.67 -8.70 -15.89
CA LEU A 388 6.08 -8.79 -16.28
C LEU A 388 7.00 -8.13 -15.25
N THR A 389 6.58 -6.99 -14.70
CA THR A 389 7.32 -6.30 -13.62
C THR A 389 7.42 -7.19 -12.38
N LEU A 390 6.30 -7.78 -11.95
CA LEU A 390 6.27 -8.69 -10.80
C LEU A 390 7.05 -9.99 -11.03
N LYS A 391 7.04 -10.50 -12.28
CA LYS A 391 7.89 -11.63 -12.67
C LYS A 391 9.37 -11.34 -12.44
N ARG A 392 9.85 -10.12 -12.72
CA ARG A 392 11.23 -9.70 -12.44
C ARG A 392 11.55 -9.69 -10.95
N VAL A 393 10.64 -9.16 -10.12
CA VAL A 393 10.78 -9.23 -8.65
C VAL A 393 10.98 -10.67 -8.22
N ARG A 394 10.08 -11.56 -8.68
CA ARG A 394 10.14 -12.98 -8.37
C ARG A 394 11.45 -13.65 -8.81
N GLN A 395 11.97 -13.30 -9.99
CA GLN A 395 13.23 -13.86 -10.50
C GLN A 395 14.44 -13.46 -9.66
N GLY A 396 14.41 -12.29 -9.02
CA GLY A 396 15.47 -11.85 -8.14
C GLY A 396 15.41 -12.47 -6.73
N LEU A 397 14.27 -13.07 -6.34
CA LEU A 397 14.11 -13.81 -5.09
C LEU A 397 14.69 -15.24 -5.28
N LYS A 398 16.02 -15.36 -5.19
CA LYS A 398 16.73 -16.61 -5.37
C LYS A 398 16.18 -17.68 -4.41
N ASP A 399 15.88 -18.86 -4.96
CA ASP A 399 15.58 -20.13 -4.26
C ASP A 399 14.32 -20.22 -3.38
N SER A 400 13.52 -19.18 -3.21
CA SER A 400 12.26 -19.28 -2.46
C SER A 400 11.12 -19.75 -3.38
N ARG A 401 10.58 -20.95 -3.10
CA ARG A 401 9.33 -21.38 -3.75
C ARG A 401 8.17 -20.54 -3.26
N SER A 402 7.39 -20.00 -4.19
CA SER A 402 6.14 -19.30 -3.85
C SER A 402 5.20 -20.26 -3.11
N ASN A 403 4.70 -19.82 -1.95
CA ASN A 403 3.68 -20.56 -1.21
C ASN A 403 2.30 -19.98 -1.57
N TRP A 404 1.44 -20.78 -2.22
CA TRP A 404 0.12 -20.34 -2.64
C TRP A 404 -0.75 -19.81 -1.49
N ARG A 405 -0.58 -20.33 -0.26
CA ARG A 405 -1.32 -19.88 0.93
C ARG A 405 -0.92 -18.47 1.34
N TYR A 406 0.38 -18.15 1.24
CA TYR A 406 0.90 -16.81 1.51
C TYR A 406 0.45 -15.84 0.42
N THR A 407 0.52 -16.30 -0.85
CA THR A 407 0.00 -15.54 -1.98
C THR A 407 -1.48 -15.21 -1.78
N LEU A 408 -2.31 -16.19 -1.40
CA LEU A 408 -3.73 -15.97 -1.13
C LEU A 408 -3.95 -14.93 -0.03
N LEU A 409 -3.27 -15.08 1.12
CA LEU A 409 -3.37 -14.12 2.23
C LEU A 409 -3.00 -12.70 1.79
N MET A 410 -1.87 -12.54 1.10
CA MET A 410 -1.41 -11.25 0.61
C MET A 410 -2.34 -10.65 -0.44
N LEU A 411 -2.88 -11.46 -1.36
CA LEU A 411 -3.86 -11.01 -2.36
C LEU A 411 -5.15 -10.56 -1.70
N VAL A 412 -5.65 -11.28 -0.71
CA VAL A 412 -6.85 -10.87 0.04
C VAL A 412 -6.64 -9.50 0.69
N GLY A 413 -5.50 -9.28 1.37
CA GLY A 413 -5.22 -8.02 2.05
C GLY A 413 -5.01 -6.82 1.13
N VAL A 414 -4.49 -7.06 -0.07
CA VAL A 414 -4.10 -5.99 -1.01
C VAL A 414 -5.13 -5.80 -2.13
N VAL A 415 -5.56 -6.88 -2.79
CA VAL A 415 -6.34 -6.79 -4.04
C VAL A 415 -7.83 -6.66 -3.79
N ILE A 416 -8.39 -7.29 -2.74
CA ILE A 416 -9.83 -7.17 -2.46
C ILE A 416 -10.26 -5.70 -2.27
N PRO A 417 -9.54 -4.85 -1.52
CA PRO A 417 -9.87 -3.44 -1.44
C PRO A 417 -9.90 -2.71 -2.80
N TRP A 418 -9.12 -3.17 -3.79
CA TRP A 418 -9.05 -2.56 -5.13
C TRP A 418 -10.35 -2.73 -5.95
N ILE A 419 -11.19 -3.72 -5.59
CA ILE A 419 -12.53 -3.88 -6.17
C ILE A 419 -13.46 -2.73 -5.72
N ALA A 420 -13.13 -2.12 -4.57
CA ALA A 420 -13.90 -1.04 -3.98
C ALA A 420 -13.16 0.32 -4.03
N LEU A 421 -12.05 0.42 -4.76
CA LEU A 421 -11.20 1.61 -4.90
C LEU A 421 -10.62 1.69 -6.31
N ASP A 422 -10.37 2.90 -6.78
CA ASP A 422 -9.66 3.19 -8.02
C ASP A 422 -8.18 3.53 -7.72
N ILE A 423 -7.39 2.51 -7.46
CA ILE A 423 -5.97 2.66 -7.05
C ILE A 423 -5.04 2.91 -8.25
N LEU A 424 -5.55 2.90 -9.47
CA LEU A 424 -4.79 2.89 -10.71
C LEU A 424 -3.76 4.04 -10.87
N PHE A 425 -4.00 5.19 -10.26
CA PHE A 425 -3.18 6.38 -10.41
C PHE A 425 -2.42 6.78 -9.15
N PHE A 426 -2.45 5.92 -8.16
CA PHE A 426 -1.84 6.15 -6.86
C PHE A 426 -0.56 5.35 -6.69
N ASP A 427 0.26 5.77 -5.76
CA ASP A 427 1.56 5.16 -5.48
C ASP A 427 1.43 3.68 -5.05
N GLU A 428 0.27 3.30 -4.48
CA GLU A 428 -0.10 1.93 -4.11
C GLU A 428 -0.07 0.97 -5.30
N PHE A 429 -0.49 1.43 -6.47
CA PHE A 429 -0.52 0.61 -7.68
C PHE A 429 0.87 0.11 -8.07
N PHE A 430 1.92 0.84 -7.71
CA PHE A 430 3.30 0.49 -8.00
C PHE A 430 3.98 -0.29 -6.87
N LEU A 431 3.63 -0.03 -5.62
CA LEU A 431 4.33 -0.60 -4.46
C LEU A 431 3.67 -1.86 -3.90
N LEU A 432 2.34 -1.88 -3.75
CA LEU A 432 1.64 -2.98 -3.08
C LEU A 432 1.70 -4.32 -3.84
N PRO A 433 1.66 -4.39 -5.19
CA PRO A 433 1.89 -5.66 -5.89
C PRO A 433 3.27 -6.26 -5.62
N VAL A 434 4.30 -5.43 -5.49
CA VAL A 434 5.65 -5.88 -5.10
C VAL A 434 5.64 -6.46 -3.69
N TYR A 435 4.96 -5.80 -2.77
CA TYR A 435 4.79 -6.28 -1.39
C TYR A 435 4.10 -7.65 -1.35
N VAL A 436 3.09 -7.89 -2.22
CA VAL A 436 2.45 -9.21 -2.39
C VAL A 436 3.48 -10.26 -2.82
N VAL A 437 4.33 -9.96 -3.79
CA VAL A 437 5.35 -10.92 -4.26
C VAL A 437 6.36 -11.24 -3.16
N LEU A 438 6.84 -10.24 -2.42
CA LEU A 438 7.75 -10.46 -1.29
C LEU A 438 7.13 -11.36 -0.23
N GLY A 439 5.87 -11.12 0.16
CA GLY A 439 5.14 -11.97 1.11
C GLY A 439 4.90 -13.38 0.61
N SER A 440 4.57 -13.54 -0.68
CA SER A 440 4.34 -14.85 -1.32
C SER A 440 5.57 -15.76 -1.29
N HIS A 441 6.76 -15.17 -1.22
CA HIS A 441 8.05 -15.88 -1.19
C HIS A 441 8.74 -15.79 0.18
N TYR A 442 8.02 -15.34 1.20
CA TYR A 442 8.57 -15.22 2.54
C TYR A 442 8.98 -16.61 3.07
N SER A 443 10.27 -16.80 3.26
CA SER A 443 10.85 -17.94 3.98
C SER A 443 11.49 -17.41 5.26
N LYS A 444 11.44 -18.17 6.32
CA LYS A 444 12.18 -17.82 7.54
C LYS A 444 13.68 -17.92 7.20
N GLU A 445 14.38 -16.80 7.27
CA GLU A 445 15.84 -16.72 7.24
C GLU A 445 16.44 -17.33 8.50
#